data_da95eb0b6bdccfd2189087aab702e70e
#
_entry.id   da95eb0b6bdccfd2189087aab702e70e
#
_cell.length_a   1.000
_cell.length_b   1.000
_cell.length_c   1.000
_cell.angle_alpha   90.00
_cell.angle_beta   90.00
_cell.angle_gamma   90.00
#
_symmetry.space_group_name_H-M   'P 1'
#
loop_
_entity.id
_entity.type
_entity.pdbx_description
1 polymer ?
#
loop_
_entity_poly.entity_id
_entity_poly.type
_entity_poly.pdbx_seq_one_letter_code
_entity_poly.pdbx_strand_id
1 'polypeptide(L)'
;MQYRDFGKTGCKVSVLGFGAMRMPLNNPEEQKDINEEKAIELIRHAIDCGVNYVDTAYFYHGGCSETLVGKALKDGYREKTYVATKLPMGHVNCTEDFDALLNTQLERLDMDYVDFYLFHALNRDHWKKVIDFGLIDKMKQAKAAGKIRHMGFSFHDDLEVFNQILDEYDGCEFCQIQYNYVDTDYQAGAEGLKRAAEMGLGLVVMESLRGGSLVSPAEDIKKQLPENRGCVDNALNFVWNAPEVSLLLSGMGKMEQLEENLVLADNSKVGIFSDEELIKFTNAKAVNDKLSLVPCTKCMYCQPCPAGVEIPEIFAAFNKITQGGRRLVKEIMPDIEDRISKCVKCGKCEKMCPQNIKIIEQLKSIKDKF
;
A
#
# COMPACT_ATOMS: atom_id res chain seq x y z
N MET A 1 -19.47 1.86 -11.49
CA MET A 1 -18.21 1.12 -11.09
C MET A 1 -17.85 0.11 -12.16
N GLN A 2 -16.57 0.06 -12.56
CA GLN A 2 -16.05 -0.96 -13.47
C GLN A 2 -15.55 -2.16 -12.65
N TYR A 3 -15.63 -3.38 -13.25
CA TYR A 3 -15.17 -4.61 -12.61
C TYR A 3 -14.23 -5.38 -13.53
N ARG A 4 -13.26 -6.08 -12.94
CA ARG A 4 -12.31 -6.94 -13.67
C ARG A 4 -12.26 -8.32 -13.05
N ASP A 5 -11.86 -9.32 -13.82
CA ASP A 5 -11.57 -10.64 -13.29
C ASP A 5 -10.35 -10.59 -12.38
N PHE A 6 -10.43 -11.30 -11.26
CA PHE A 6 -9.32 -11.35 -10.30
C PHE A 6 -8.45 -12.58 -10.58
N GLY A 7 -7.63 -12.46 -11.62
CA GLY A 7 -6.84 -13.58 -12.12
C GLY A 7 -7.70 -14.80 -12.43
N LYS A 8 -7.23 -15.97 -11.99
CA LYS A 8 -7.94 -17.26 -12.14
C LYS A 8 -8.79 -17.64 -10.92
N THR A 9 -9.01 -16.73 -9.96
CA THR A 9 -9.79 -17.01 -8.74
C THR A 9 -11.26 -17.23 -8.99
N GLY A 10 -11.80 -16.83 -10.14
CA GLY A 10 -13.23 -16.81 -10.44
C GLY A 10 -14.00 -15.64 -9.83
N CYS A 11 -13.34 -14.77 -9.07
CA CYS A 11 -13.92 -13.56 -8.50
C CYS A 11 -13.90 -12.41 -9.50
N LYS A 12 -14.92 -11.54 -9.43
CA LYS A 12 -14.93 -10.22 -10.11
C LYS A 12 -14.81 -9.12 -9.06
N VAL A 13 -13.77 -8.32 -9.18
CA VAL A 13 -13.49 -7.23 -8.25
C VAL A 13 -13.70 -5.87 -8.90
N SER A 14 -14.15 -4.89 -8.11
CA SER A 14 -14.20 -3.50 -8.52
C SER A 14 -12.78 -3.00 -8.79
N VAL A 15 -12.59 -2.19 -9.85
CA VAL A 15 -11.26 -1.65 -10.21
C VAL A 15 -10.67 -0.75 -9.12
N LEU A 16 -11.51 -0.22 -8.21
CA LEU A 16 -11.15 0.51 -7.01
C LEU A 16 -11.46 -0.37 -5.78
N GLY A 17 -10.46 -0.62 -4.94
CA GLY A 17 -10.61 -1.23 -3.63
C GLY A 17 -10.46 -0.19 -2.51
N PHE A 18 -11.17 -0.41 -1.40
CA PHE A 18 -11.08 0.45 -0.22
C PHE A 18 -9.94 -0.02 0.70
N GLY A 19 -8.86 0.79 0.80
CA GLY A 19 -7.74 0.53 1.69
C GLY A 19 -7.96 1.12 3.08
N ALA A 20 -8.09 0.27 4.10
CA ALA A 20 -8.38 0.67 5.48
C ALA A 20 -7.14 1.13 6.29
N MET A 21 -6.05 1.48 5.62
CA MET A 21 -4.83 1.98 6.27
C MET A 21 -4.89 3.47 6.62
N ARG A 22 -5.79 4.24 6.00
CA ARG A 22 -5.88 5.70 6.17
C ARG A 22 -7.29 6.16 6.54
N MET A 23 -7.83 5.57 7.61
CA MET A 23 -9.13 5.96 8.16
C MET A 23 -9.09 7.37 8.77
N PRO A 24 -10.21 8.10 8.80
CA PRO A 24 -10.28 9.36 9.50
C PRO A 24 -10.02 9.18 11.00
N LEU A 25 -9.21 10.07 11.57
CA LEU A 25 -8.85 10.09 12.99
C LEU A 25 -9.55 11.27 13.69
N ASN A 26 -9.90 11.11 14.97
CA ASN A 26 -10.31 12.22 15.81
C ASN A 26 -9.09 13.08 16.17
N ASN A 27 -7.98 12.45 16.56
CA ASN A 27 -6.70 13.10 16.74
C ASN A 27 -5.69 12.58 15.69
N PRO A 28 -5.20 13.42 14.75
CA PRO A 28 -4.23 13.00 13.71
C PRO A 28 -2.90 12.43 14.24
N GLU A 29 -2.55 12.76 15.50
CA GLU A 29 -1.31 12.26 16.12
C GLU A 29 -1.48 10.85 16.73
N GLU A 30 -2.72 10.40 16.92
CA GLU A 30 -3.07 9.13 17.56
C GLU A 30 -3.65 8.13 16.55
N GLN A 31 -2.81 7.27 15.99
CA GLN A 31 -3.21 6.30 14.97
C GLN A 31 -4.36 5.36 15.40
N LYS A 32 -4.54 5.13 16.69
CA LYS A 32 -5.62 4.29 17.23
C LYS A 32 -6.95 5.03 17.40
N ASP A 33 -6.92 6.35 17.40
CA ASP A 33 -8.11 7.19 17.64
C ASP A 33 -8.90 7.41 16.34
N ILE A 34 -9.40 6.29 15.78
CA ILE A 34 -10.22 6.33 14.57
C ILE A 34 -11.57 7.01 14.88
N ASN A 35 -11.99 7.91 14.02
CA ASN A 35 -13.37 8.38 14.01
C ASN A 35 -14.26 7.27 13.41
N GLU A 36 -14.77 6.38 14.27
CA GLU A 36 -15.50 5.18 13.85
C GLU A 36 -16.72 5.51 12.98
N GLU A 37 -17.50 6.54 13.36
CA GLU A 37 -18.72 6.93 12.63
C GLU A 37 -18.39 7.31 11.18
N LYS A 38 -17.44 8.21 11.00
CA LYS A 38 -17.01 8.64 9.66
C LYS A 38 -16.35 7.51 8.86
N ALA A 39 -15.58 6.66 9.52
CA ALA A 39 -14.91 5.54 8.84
C ALA A 39 -15.93 4.49 8.36
N ILE A 40 -16.95 4.17 9.17
CA ILE A 40 -18.05 3.28 8.79
C ILE A 40 -18.85 3.88 7.64
N GLU A 41 -19.18 5.18 7.72
CA GLU A 41 -19.88 5.90 6.66
C GLU A 41 -19.11 5.80 5.32
N LEU A 42 -17.80 6.07 5.32
CA LEU A 42 -16.95 5.99 4.12
C LEU A 42 -16.93 4.58 3.51
N ILE A 43 -16.74 3.55 4.34
CA ILE A 43 -16.71 2.15 3.87
C ILE A 43 -18.05 1.77 3.27
N ARG A 44 -19.16 2.03 3.98
CA ARG A 44 -20.51 1.68 3.52
C ARG A 44 -20.89 2.44 2.26
N HIS A 45 -20.58 3.73 2.19
CA HIS A 45 -20.82 4.52 0.97
C HIS A 45 -20.04 4.00 -0.23
N ALA A 46 -18.76 3.63 -0.04
CA ALA A 46 -17.98 3.00 -1.09
C ALA A 46 -18.63 1.71 -1.62
N ILE A 47 -19.12 0.86 -0.71
CA ILE A 47 -19.78 -0.40 -1.08
C ILE A 47 -21.12 -0.14 -1.79
N ASP A 48 -21.92 0.80 -1.31
CA ASP A 48 -23.20 1.18 -1.95
C ASP A 48 -22.98 1.78 -3.36
N CYS A 49 -21.82 2.39 -3.61
CA CYS A 49 -21.39 2.84 -4.94
C CYS A 49 -20.67 1.75 -5.77
N GLY A 50 -20.64 0.51 -5.30
CA GLY A 50 -20.19 -0.66 -6.07
C GLY A 50 -18.74 -1.09 -5.81
N VAL A 51 -18.03 -0.51 -4.84
CA VAL A 51 -16.75 -1.08 -4.36
C VAL A 51 -17.05 -2.40 -3.66
N ASN A 52 -16.39 -3.48 -4.08
CA ASN A 52 -16.60 -4.80 -3.50
C ASN A 52 -15.33 -5.44 -2.93
N TYR A 53 -14.28 -4.67 -2.68
CA TYR A 53 -13.03 -5.14 -2.10
C TYR A 53 -12.57 -4.18 -0.99
N VAL A 54 -12.45 -4.69 0.23
CA VAL A 54 -11.96 -3.95 1.40
C VAL A 54 -10.68 -4.61 1.90
N ASP A 55 -9.60 -3.85 1.96
CA ASP A 55 -8.27 -4.29 2.40
C ASP A 55 -7.93 -3.73 3.77
N THR A 56 -7.57 -4.60 4.71
CA THR A 56 -7.07 -4.24 6.04
C THR A 56 -5.81 -5.03 6.39
N ALA A 57 -5.27 -4.83 7.58
CA ALA A 57 -4.15 -5.61 8.11
C ALA A 57 -4.07 -5.54 9.64
N TYR A 58 -3.39 -6.52 10.23
CA TYR A 58 -3.25 -6.76 11.67
C TYR A 58 -2.85 -5.52 12.49
N PHE A 59 -1.93 -4.69 11.98
CA PHE A 59 -1.40 -3.54 12.72
C PHE A 59 -1.83 -2.18 12.17
N TYR A 60 -2.73 -2.13 11.18
CA TYR A 60 -3.27 -0.85 10.73
C TYR A 60 -4.00 -0.16 11.88
N HIS A 61 -3.76 1.14 12.02
CA HIS A 61 -4.29 1.94 13.13
C HIS A 61 -3.98 1.32 14.51
N GLY A 62 -2.74 0.85 14.70
CA GLY A 62 -2.31 0.24 15.95
C GLY A 62 -3.10 -1.00 16.35
N GLY A 63 -3.67 -1.72 15.38
CA GLY A 63 -4.44 -2.95 15.53
C GLY A 63 -5.96 -2.75 15.63
N CYS A 64 -6.47 -1.53 15.44
CA CYS A 64 -7.91 -1.23 15.52
C CYS A 64 -8.65 -1.37 14.18
N SER A 65 -7.93 -1.40 13.04
CA SER A 65 -8.54 -1.38 11.70
C SER A 65 -9.41 -2.60 11.41
N GLU A 66 -8.97 -3.81 11.80
CA GLU A 66 -9.75 -5.05 11.58
C GLU A 66 -11.09 -4.99 12.33
N THR A 67 -11.09 -4.57 13.58
CA THR A 67 -12.33 -4.42 14.37
C THR A 67 -13.27 -3.39 13.77
N LEU A 68 -12.74 -2.29 13.24
CA LEU A 68 -13.54 -1.26 12.57
C LEU A 68 -14.16 -1.80 11.27
N VAL A 69 -13.38 -2.51 10.44
CA VAL A 69 -13.88 -3.12 9.21
C VAL A 69 -14.99 -4.12 9.53
N GLY A 70 -14.81 -4.95 10.58
CA GLY A 70 -15.86 -5.86 11.05
C GLY A 70 -17.16 -5.13 11.41
N LYS A 71 -17.08 -4.00 12.14
CA LYS A 71 -18.25 -3.16 12.44
C LYS A 71 -18.90 -2.58 11.18
N ALA A 72 -18.10 -2.08 10.24
CA ALA A 72 -18.59 -1.48 9.01
C ALA A 72 -19.35 -2.48 8.13
N LEU A 73 -18.94 -3.76 8.16
CA LEU A 73 -19.51 -4.80 7.34
C LEU A 73 -20.71 -5.55 7.97
N LYS A 74 -21.26 -5.04 9.09
CA LYS A 74 -22.55 -5.51 9.61
C LYS A 74 -23.72 -5.09 8.69
N ASP A 75 -24.91 -5.53 9.02
CA ASP A 75 -26.17 -5.12 8.39
C ASP A 75 -26.24 -5.44 6.88
N GLY A 76 -25.70 -6.59 6.46
CA GLY A 76 -25.75 -7.06 5.07
C GLY A 76 -24.66 -6.50 4.14
N TYR A 77 -23.65 -5.80 4.68
CA TYR A 77 -22.53 -5.30 3.88
C TYR A 77 -21.46 -6.37 3.62
N ARG A 78 -21.32 -7.35 4.55
CA ARG A 78 -20.36 -8.45 4.39
C ARG A 78 -20.62 -9.29 3.13
N GLU A 79 -21.86 -9.54 2.82
CA GLU A 79 -22.29 -10.37 1.67
C GLU A 79 -22.04 -9.69 0.32
N LYS A 80 -21.87 -8.35 0.32
CA LYS A 80 -21.58 -7.54 -0.87
C LYS A 80 -20.07 -7.35 -1.10
N THR A 81 -19.21 -7.82 -0.18
CA THR A 81 -17.83 -7.35 -0.08
C THR A 81 -16.85 -8.49 0.11
N TYR A 82 -15.80 -8.52 -0.69
CA TYR A 82 -14.59 -9.31 -0.44
C TYR A 82 -13.72 -8.62 0.60
N VAL A 83 -13.28 -9.36 1.60
CA VAL A 83 -12.41 -8.87 2.69
C VAL A 83 -11.03 -9.47 2.54
N ALA A 84 -10.02 -8.60 2.52
CA ALA A 84 -8.62 -8.97 2.56
C ALA A 84 -7.96 -8.55 3.87
N THR A 85 -7.26 -9.48 4.52
CA THR A 85 -6.32 -9.16 5.61
C THR A 85 -5.04 -9.97 5.48
N LYS A 86 -4.05 -9.71 6.33
CA LYS A 86 -2.67 -10.12 6.07
C LYS A 86 -2.02 -10.71 7.32
N LEU A 87 -1.35 -11.86 7.20
CA LEU A 87 -0.52 -12.45 8.25
C LEU A 87 0.67 -11.53 8.56
N PRO A 88 0.79 -11.00 9.78
CA PRO A 88 1.86 -10.07 10.13
C PRO A 88 3.20 -10.79 10.30
N MET A 89 4.00 -10.91 9.25
CA MET A 89 5.26 -11.69 9.21
C MET A 89 6.26 -11.33 10.31
N GLY A 90 6.23 -10.07 10.78
CA GLY A 90 7.04 -9.62 11.92
C GLY A 90 6.65 -10.26 13.27
N HIS A 91 5.44 -10.81 13.39
CA HIS A 91 4.92 -11.48 14.58
C HIS A 91 5.01 -13.01 14.52
N VAL A 92 5.41 -13.57 13.38
CA VAL A 92 5.60 -15.01 13.20
C VAL A 92 7.01 -15.38 13.65
N ASN A 93 7.11 -16.27 14.66
CA ASN A 93 8.35 -16.79 15.22
C ASN A 93 8.42 -18.32 15.17
N CYS A 94 7.29 -18.99 14.97
CA CYS A 94 7.16 -20.44 14.78
C CYS A 94 5.92 -20.76 13.93
N THR A 95 5.75 -22.02 13.54
CA THR A 95 4.64 -22.50 12.71
C THR A 95 3.27 -22.26 13.37
N GLU A 96 3.19 -22.43 14.70
CA GLU A 96 1.95 -22.33 15.48
C GLU A 96 1.39 -20.89 15.53
N ASP A 97 2.25 -19.89 15.38
CA ASP A 97 1.84 -18.48 15.36
C ASP A 97 0.85 -18.19 14.24
N PHE A 98 0.90 -18.95 13.12
CA PHE A 98 -0.01 -18.77 11.99
C PHE A 98 -1.48 -18.91 12.43
N ASP A 99 -1.83 -20.01 13.09
CA ASP A 99 -3.22 -20.26 13.50
C ASP A 99 -3.68 -19.27 14.58
N ALA A 100 -2.82 -18.94 15.52
CA ALA A 100 -3.11 -17.98 16.58
C ALA A 100 -3.40 -16.58 16.01
N LEU A 101 -2.58 -16.11 15.06
CA LEU A 101 -2.73 -14.82 14.43
C LEU A 101 -3.98 -14.77 13.53
N LEU A 102 -4.21 -15.80 12.68
CA LEU A 102 -5.41 -15.87 11.85
C LEU A 102 -6.69 -15.88 12.69
N ASN A 103 -6.73 -16.67 13.76
CA ASN A 103 -7.91 -16.71 14.65
C ASN A 103 -8.16 -15.34 15.31
N THR A 104 -7.09 -14.67 15.79
CA THR A 104 -7.20 -13.31 16.34
C THR A 104 -7.75 -12.32 15.32
N GLN A 105 -7.35 -12.43 14.05
CA GLN A 105 -7.82 -11.55 12.98
C GLN A 105 -9.30 -11.81 12.65
N LEU A 106 -9.71 -13.08 12.57
CA LEU A 106 -11.12 -13.46 12.38
C LEU A 106 -11.99 -12.96 13.53
N GLU A 107 -11.51 -13.09 14.79
CA GLU A 107 -12.19 -12.56 15.98
C GLU A 107 -12.35 -11.03 15.91
N ARG A 108 -11.29 -10.29 15.56
CA ARG A 108 -11.34 -8.83 15.41
C ARG A 108 -12.31 -8.39 14.31
N LEU A 109 -12.31 -9.10 13.19
CA LEU A 109 -13.22 -8.85 12.07
C LEU A 109 -14.67 -9.27 12.39
N ASP A 110 -14.87 -10.11 13.42
CA ASP A 110 -16.14 -10.76 13.76
C ASP A 110 -16.69 -11.54 12.55
N MET A 111 -15.85 -12.40 11.96
CA MET A 111 -16.11 -13.18 10.77
C MET A 111 -15.61 -14.62 10.91
N ASP A 112 -16.32 -15.58 10.31
CA ASP A 112 -15.90 -16.98 10.26
C ASP A 112 -14.77 -17.21 9.26
N TYR A 113 -14.68 -16.37 8.22
CA TYR A 113 -13.68 -16.45 7.16
C TYR A 113 -13.37 -15.07 6.54
N VAL A 114 -12.20 -14.99 5.90
CA VAL A 114 -11.85 -13.91 4.98
C VAL A 114 -11.71 -14.42 3.55
N ASP A 115 -12.01 -13.57 2.56
CA ASP A 115 -11.93 -13.95 1.16
C ASP A 115 -10.50 -14.06 0.68
N PHE A 116 -9.66 -13.11 1.04
CA PHE A 116 -8.28 -12.98 0.60
C PHE A 116 -7.33 -12.87 1.79
N TYR A 117 -6.41 -13.83 1.91
CA TYR A 117 -5.43 -13.81 2.99
C TYR A 117 -4.01 -13.77 2.42
N LEU A 118 -3.22 -12.80 2.88
CA LEU A 118 -1.89 -12.52 2.34
C LEU A 118 -0.79 -12.75 3.37
N PHE A 119 0.36 -13.25 2.95
CA PHE A 119 1.60 -12.99 3.68
C PHE A 119 1.92 -11.50 3.58
N HIS A 120 2.08 -10.81 4.72
CA HIS A 120 2.22 -9.35 4.75
C HIS A 120 3.65 -8.90 4.50
N ALA A 121 3.84 -8.03 3.50
CA ALA A 121 5.09 -7.35 3.21
C ALA A 121 6.26 -8.32 3.03
N LEU A 122 6.11 -9.29 2.12
CA LEU A 122 7.18 -10.22 1.82
C LEU A 122 8.41 -9.49 1.27
N ASN A 123 9.53 -9.90 1.79
CA ASN A 123 10.88 -9.61 1.36
C ASN A 123 11.71 -10.90 1.52
N ARG A 124 13.01 -10.87 1.21
CA ARG A 124 13.90 -12.03 1.31
C ARG A 124 13.86 -12.71 2.69
N ASP A 125 13.90 -11.93 3.76
CA ASP A 125 13.90 -12.45 5.14
C ASP A 125 12.53 -13.03 5.53
N HIS A 126 11.45 -12.38 5.14
CA HIS A 126 10.09 -12.89 5.39
C HIS A 126 9.81 -14.13 4.56
N TRP A 127 10.29 -14.18 3.29
CA TRP A 127 10.13 -15.37 2.47
C TRP A 127 10.88 -16.57 3.06
N LYS A 128 12.08 -16.34 3.54
CA LYS A 128 12.80 -17.39 4.27
C LYS A 128 12.00 -17.94 5.46
N LYS A 129 11.35 -17.09 6.25
CA LYS A 129 10.47 -17.54 7.35
C LYS A 129 9.27 -18.35 6.82
N VAL A 130 8.67 -17.94 5.69
CA VAL A 130 7.55 -18.69 5.08
C VAL A 130 7.97 -20.13 4.79
N ILE A 131 9.16 -20.32 4.24
CA ILE A 131 9.71 -21.65 3.92
C ILE A 131 10.12 -22.40 5.19
N ASP A 132 10.93 -21.79 6.06
CA ASP A 132 11.46 -22.44 7.26
C ASP A 132 10.37 -22.94 8.22
N PHE A 133 9.23 -22.23 8.31
CA PHE A 133 8.12 -22.59 9.20
C PHE A 133 6.97 -23.32 8.47
N GLY A 134 7.12 -23.65 7.18
CA GLY A 134 6.09 -24.37 6.41
C GLY A 134 4.76 -23.64 6.31
N LEU A 135 4.79 -22.30 6.21
CA LEU A 135 3.57 -21.48 6.28
C LEU A 135 2.68 -21.61 5.04
N ILE A 136 3.21 -22.07 3.89
CA ILE A 136 2.40 -22.37 2.71
C ILE A 136 1.42 -23.51 3.02
N ASP A 137 1.88 -24.55 3.70
CA ASP A 137 1.01 -25.67 4.10
C ASP A 137 -0.03 -25.22 5.13
N LYS A 138 0.31 -24.29 6.02
CA LYS A 138 -0.66 -23.67 6.95
C LYS A 138 -1.73 -22.86 6.20
N MET A 139 -1.35 -22.10 5.16
CA MET A 139 -2.30 -21.41 4.28
C MET A 139 -3.26 -22.40 3.62
N LYS A 140 -2.73 -23.50 3.05
CA LYS A 140 -3.52 -24.56 2.41
C LYS A 140 -4.49 -25.23 3.41
N GLN A 141 -4.02 -25.50 4.64
CA GLN A 141 -4.85 -26.05 5.72
C GLN A 141 -5.98 -25.07 6.11
N ALA A 142 -5.67 -23.77 6.28
CA ALA A 142 -6.67 -22.76 6.59
C ALA A 142 -7.71 -22.60 5.46
N LYS A 143 -7.29 -22.72 4.20
CA LYS A 143 -8.17 -22.74 3.03
C LYS A 143 -9.07 -23.98 3.05
N ALA A 144 -8.53 -25.15 3.27
CA ALA A 144 -9.29 -26.39 3.39
C ALA A 144 -10.29 -26.38 4.55
N ALA A 145 -9.94 -25.72 5.66
CA ALA A 145 -10.81 -25.49 6.81
C ALA A 145 -11.88 -24.42 6.59
N GLY A 146 -11.89 -23.73 5.43
CA GLY A 146 -12.85 -22.68 5.09
C GLY A 146 -12.62 -21.34 5.79
N LYS A 147 -11.50 -21.16 6.51
CA LYS A 147 -11.16 -19.90 7.20
C LYS A 147 -10.65 -18.81 6.24
N ILE A 148 -10.07 -19.19 5.12
CA ILE A 148 -9.66 -18.30 4.05
C ILE A 148 -10.13 -18.89 2.71
N ARG A 149 -10.43 -18.04 1.71
CA ARG A 149 -10.85 -18.53 0.39
C ARG A 149 -9.71 -18.52 -0.62
N HIS A 150 -8.91 -17.49 -0.64
CA HIS A 150 -7.81 -17.30 -1.57
C HIS A 150 -6.53 -16.91 -0.83
N MET A 151 -5.40 -17.43 -1.31
CA MET A 151 -4.08 -17.22 -0.70
C MET A 151 -3.20 -16.40 -1.63
N GLY A 152 -2.48 -15.44 -1.03
CA GLY A 152 -1.60 -14.55 -1.78
C GLY A 152 -0.54 -13.89 -0.90
N PHE A 153 0.07 -12.84 -1.40
CA PHE A 153 1.07 -12.07 -0.65
C PHE A 153 1.09 -10.60 -1.04
N SER A 154 1.53 -9.73 -0.15
CA SER A 154 1.97 -8.38 -0.45
C SER A 154 3.49 -8.31 -0.43
N PHE A 155 4.07 -7.46 -1.28
CA PHE A 155 5.49 -7.52 -1.62
C PHE A 155 6.21 -6.18 -1.48
N HIS A 156 7.45 -6.23 -0.91
CA HIS A 156 8.31 -5.08 -0.72
C HIS A 156 9.80 -5.47 -0.76
N ASP A 157 10.29 -5.94 -1.93
CA ASP A 157 11.70 -6.22 -2.17
C ASP A 157 12.03 -6.01 -3.66
N ASP A 158 13.17 -6.47 -4.14
CA ASP A 158 13.56 -6.39 -5.54
C ASP A 158 12.86 -7.43 -6.43
N LEU A 159 12.97 -7.26 -7.73
CA LEU A 159 12.37 -8.13 -8.74
C LEU A 159 12.90 -9.57 -8.67
N GLU A 160 14.16 -9.78 -8.26
CA GLU A 160 14.74 -11.13 -8.12
C GLU A 160 13.99 -11.92 -7.06
N VAL A 161 13.77 -11.31 -5.86
CA VAL A 161 13.00 -11.93 -4.77
C VAL A 161 11.54 -12.13 -5.15
N PHE A 162 10.94 -11.19 -5.89
CA PHE A 162 9.58 -11.34 -6.40
C PHE A 162 9.46 -12.57 -7.29
N ASN A 163 10.38 -12.72 -8.22
CA ASN A 163 10.43 -13.85 -9.14
C ASN A 163 10.64 -15.18 -8.39
N GLN A 164 11.53 -15.21 -7.40
CA GLN A 164 11.72 -16.37 -6.54
C GLN A 164 10.43 -16.80 -5.84
N ILE A 165 9.69 -15.83 -5.24
CA ILE A 165 8.43 -16.12 -4.57
C ILE A 165 7.40 -16.70 -5.56
N LEU A 166 7.31 -16.14 -6.76
CA LEU A 166 6.37 -16.64 -7.78
C LEU A 166 6.69 -18.08 -8.19
N ASP A 167 7.98 -18.45 -8.27
CA ASP A 167 8.40 -19.81 -8.63
C ASP A 167 8.19 -20.83 -7.51
N GLU A 168 8.31 -20.40 -6.25
CA GLU A 168 8.31 -21.29 -5.09
C GLU A 168 6.96 -21.35 -4.35
N TYR A 169 6.08 -20.32 -4.49
CA TYR A 169 4.80 -20.26 -3.79
C TYR A 169 3.73 -21.08 -4.50
N ASP A 170 3.74 -22.41 -4.26
CA ASP A 170 2.71 -23.30 -4.79
C ASP A 170 1.31 -22.98 -4.23
N GLY A 171 0.35 -22.75 -5.14
CA GLY A 171 -1.03 -22.39 -4.82
C GLY A 171 -1.27 -20.90 -4.62
N CYS A 172 -0.30 -20.02 -4.93
CA CYS A 172 -0.53 -18.57 -4.96
C CYS A 172 -1.60 -18.21 -6.00
N GLU A 173 -2.58 -17.40 -5.60
CA GLU A 173 -3.71 -17.02 -6.47
C GLU A 173 -3.71 -15.52 -6.81
N PHE A 174 -3.06 -14.69 -5.99
CA PHE A 174 -2.99 -13.24 -6.20
C PHE A 174 -1.79 -12.62 -5.48
N CYS A 175 -1.39 -11.44 -5.92
CA CYS A 175 -0.37 -10.67 -5.23
C CYS A 175 -0.73 -9.18 -5.18
N GLN A 176 -0.16 -8.49 -4.19
CA GLN A 176 -0.32 -7.06 -3.98
C GLN A 176 1.05 -6.39 -4.10
N ILE A 177 1.23 -5.51 -5.07
CA ILE A 177 2.49 -4.87 -5.40
C ILE A 177 2.37 -3.34 -5.44
N GLN A 178 3.48 -2.66 -5.22
CA GLN A 178 3.58 -1.23 -5.44
C GLN A 178 3.73 -0.95 -6.93
N TYR A 179 2.87 -0.06 -7.48
CA TYR A 179 2.97 0.38 -8.86
C TYR A 179 2.29 1.73 -9.09
N ASN A 180 2.98 2.65 -9.74
CA ASN A 180 2.48 3.96 -10.16
C ASN A 180 3.42 4.54 -11.23
N TYR A 181 3.13 5.71 -11.79
CA TYR A 181 3.90 6.26 -12.91
C TYR A 181 5.33 6.71 -12.57
N VAL A 182 5.71 6.80 -11.28
CA VAL A 182 7.10 7.09 -10.88
C VAL A 182 7.85 5.86 -10.36
N ASP A 183 7.15 4.78 -10.02
CA ASP A 183 7.73 3.54 -9.48
C ASP A 183 7.54 2.36 -10.46
N THR A 184 7.74 2.59 -11.77
CA THR A 184 7.52 1.58 -12.83
C THR A 184 8.59 0.49 -12.87
N ASP A 185 9.78 0.75 -12.35
CA ASP A 185 10.94 -0.14 -12.26
C ASP A 185 11.41 -0.34 -10.81
N TYR A 186 10.53 -0.05 -9.85
CA TYR A 186 10.80 -0.16 -8.42
C TYR A 186 10.11 -1.39 -7.84
N GLN A 187 10.81 -2.15 -7.00
CA GLN A 187 10.36 -3.44 -6.41
C GLN A 187 9.99 -4.44 -7.52
N ALA A 188 8.76 -4.98 -7.55
CA ALA A 188 8.31 -5.85 -8.64
C ALA A 188 8.22 -5.11 -9.98
N GLY A 189 7.82 -3.84 -9.95
CA GLY A 189 7.70 -2.98 -11.11
C GLY A 189 6.77 -3.52 -12.22
N ALA A 190 6.93 -2.98 -13.43
CA ALA A 190 6.16 -3.39 -14.59
C ALA A 190 6.48 -4.83 -15.04
N GLU A 191 7.73 -5.29 -14.87
CA GLU A 191 8.13 -6.65 -15.23
C GLU A 191 7.48 -7.69 -14.30
N GLY A 192 7.47 -7.45 -12.98
CA GLY A 192 6.80 -8.32 -12.03
C GLY A 192 5.29 -8.34 -12.21
N LEU A 193 4.68 -7.18 -12.50
CA LEU A 193 3.27 -7.07 -12.83
C LEU A 193 2.90 -7.96 -14.03
N LYS A 194 3.66 -7.86 -15.12
CA LYS A 194 3.46 -8.67 -16.33
C LYS A 194 3.60 -10.17 -16.04
N ARG A 195 4.68 -10.56 -15.36
CA ARG A 195 4.94 -11.95 -15.01
C ARG A 195 3.84 -12.59 -14.17
N ALA A 196 3.38 -11.89 -13.13
CA ALA A 196 2.29 -12.37 -12.28
C ALA A 196 0.99 -12.54 -13.07
N ALA A 197 0.68 -11.62 -13.99
CA ALA A 197 -0.48 -11.74 -14.88
C ALA A 197 -0.36 -12.93 -15.84
N GLU A 198 0.82 -13.18 -16.43
CA GLU A 198 1.09 -14.34 -17.30
C GLU A 198 0.86 -15.67 -16.56
N MET A 199 1.15 -15.72 -15.26
CA MET A 199 0.85 -16.87 -14.39
C MET A 199 -0.65 -16.97 -14.05
N GLY A 200 -1.43 -15.94 -14.34
CA GLY A 200 -2.88 -15.85 -14.10
C GLY A 200 -3.23 -15.45 -12.67
N LEU A 201 -2.33 -14.77 -11.97
CA LEU A 201 -2.60 -14.24 -10.64
C LEU A 201 -3.50 -13.02 -10.71
N GLY A 202 -4.34 -12.83 -9.68
CA GLY A 202 -5.02 -11.56 -9.43
C GLY A 202 -4.02 -10.51 -8.99
N LEU A 203 -4.11 -9.30 -9.58
CA LEU A 203 -3.14 -8.23 -9.30
C LEU A 203 -3.81 -7.06 -8.58
N VAL A 204 -3.38 -6.85 -7.33
CA VAL A 204 -3.73 -5.70 -6.50
C VAL A 204 -2.59 -4.70 -6.53
N VAL A 205 -2.88 -3.45 -6.87
CA VAL A 205 -1.88 -2.38 -6.83
C VAL A 205 -2.07 -1.54 -5.58
N MET A 206 -0.99 -1.38 -4.81
CA MET A 206 -0.88 -0.41 -3.72
C MET A 206 0.02 0.76 -4.11
N GLU A 207 -0.02 1.85 -3.34
CA GLU A 207 0.77 3.07 -3.56
C GLU A 207 0.49 3.73 -4.94
N SER A 208 -0.70 3.56 -5.49
CA SER A 208 -1.13 4.21 -6.74
C SER A 208 -1.00 5.74 -6.71
N LEU A 209 -1.18 6.35 -5.52
CA LEU A 209 -0.97 7.77 -5.26
C LEU A 209 0.32 8.05 -4.46
N ARG A 210 1.16 7.05 -4.23
CA ARG A 210 2.46 7.12 -3.53
C ARG A 210 2.38 7.89 -2.21
N GLY A 211 1.57 7.37 -1.29
CA GLY A 211 1.32 8.02 0.00
C GLY A 211 0.67 9.40 -0.08
N GLY A 212 0.06 9.74 -1.23
CA GLY A 212 -0.55 11.02 -1.51
C GLY A 212 0.38 12.03 -2.20
N SER A 213 1.66 11.70 -2.43
CA SER A 213 2.60 12.62 -3.09
C SER A 213 2.25 12.90 -4.56
N LEU A 214 1.54 11.98 -5.22
CA LEU A 214 1.10 12.15 -6.60
C LEU A 214 -0.23 12.91 -6.74
N VAL A 215 -0.91 13.22 -5.62
CA VAL A 215 -2.10 14.09 -5.60
C VAL A 215 -1.72 15.54 -5.91
N SER A 216 -0.59 16.00 -5.36
CA SER A 216 -0.05 17.34 -5.60
C SER A 216 1.46 17.26 -5.79
N PRO A 217 1.91 16.73 -6.93
CA PRO A 217 3.33 16.61 -7.24
C PRO A 217 3.98 17.99 -7.43
N ALA A 218 5.31 18.02 -7.38
CA ALA A 218 6.05 19.26 -7.69
C ALA A 218 5.67 19.78 -9.10
N GLU A 219 5.63 21.11 -9.26
CA GLU A 219 5.22 21.76 -10.52
C GLU A 219 6.00 21.23 -11.75
N ASP A 220 7.28 20.89 -11.58
CA ASP A 220 8.09 20.37 -12.68
C ASP A 220 7.68 18.94 -13.10
N ILE A 221 7.16 18.13 -12.17
CA ILE A 221 6.55 16.83 -12.47
C ILE A 221 5.19 17.06 -13.13
N LYS A 222 4.36 17.94 -12.57
CA LYS A 222 3.02 18.25 -13.07
C LYS A 222 3.04 18.73 -14.54
N LYS A 223 4.01 19.54 -14.92
CA LYS A 223 4.21 20.01 -16.30
C LYS A 223 4.49 18.89 -17.31
N GLN A 224 4.92 17.73 -16.85
CA GLN A 224 5.17 16.56 -17.70
C GLN A 224 3.94 15.68 -17.88
N LEU A 225 2.89 15.84 -17.06
CA LEU A 225 1.70 14.98 -17.13
C LEU A 225 0.77 15.41 -18.29
N PRO A 226 -0.11 14.52 -18.77
CA PRO A 226 -1.19 14.89 -19.68
C PRO A 226 -2.04 16.04 -19.12
N GLU A 227 -2.18 17.13 -19.88
CA GLU A 227 -2.77 18.40 -19.41
C GLU A 227 -4.30 18.36 -19.31
N ASN A 228 -4.94 17.44 -20.04
CA ASN A 228 -6.39 17.26 -20.10
C ASN A 228 -6.99 16.57 -18.88
N ARG A 229 -6.15 16.20 -17.90
CA ARG A 229 -6.52 15.45 -16.70
C ARG A 229 -5.92 16.06 -15.44
N GLY A 230 -6.61 15.89 -14.30
CA GLY A 230 -6.06 16.22 -12.97
C GLY A 230 -4.92 15.26 -12.56
N CYS A 231 -4.18 15.62 -11.51
CA CYS A 231 -3.08 14.79 -11.02
C CYS A 231 -3.56 13.44 -10.50
N VAL A 232 -4.67 13.40 -9.77
CA VAL A 232 -5.29 12.17 -9.26
C VAL A 232 -5.79 11.30 -10.42
N ASP A 233 -6.48 11.90 -11.39
CA ASP A 233 -6.95 11.23 -12.61
C ASP A 233 -5.77 10.59 -13.36
N ASN A 234 -4.71 11.35 -13.64
CA ASN A 234 -3.50 10.83 -14.28
C ASN A 234 -2.89 9.64 -13.51
N ALA A 235 -2.78 9.74 -12.19
CA ALA A 235 -2.16 8.70 -11.38
C ALA A 235 -2.99 7.41 -11.31
N LEU A 236 -4.30 7.51 -11.08
CA LEU A 236 -5.17 6.33 -10.99
C LEU A 236 -5.37 5.69 -12.36
N ASN A 237 -5.62 6.49 -13.41
CA ASN A 237 -5.77 5.96 -14.76
C ASN A 237 -4.47 5.39 -15.33
N PHE A 238 -3.29 5.86 -14.91
CA PHE A 238 -2.02 5.21 -15.25
C PHE A 238 -2.00 3.74 -14.81
N VAL A 239 -2.46 3.46 -13.59
CA VAL A 239 -2.55 2.10 -13.06
C VAL A 239 -3.65 1.30 -13.78
N TRP A 240 -4.84 1.87 -13.96
CA TRP A 240 -5.95 1.21 -14.66
C TRP A 240 -5.71 1.02 -16.16
N ASN A 241 -4.78 1.78 -16.75
CA ASN A 241 -4.38 1.63 -18.15
C ASN A 241 -3.78 0.25 -18.44
N ALA A 242 -3.14 -0.37 -17.45
CA ALA A 242 -2.55 -1.70 -17.56
C ALA A 242 -3.63 -2.80 -17.51
N PRO A 243 -3.72 -3.66 -18.54
CA PRO A 243 -4.71 -4.75 -18.58
C PRO A 243 -4.45 -5.82 -17.51
N GLU A 244 -3.23 -5.92 -17.02
CA GLU A 244 -2.80 -6.88 -16.00
C GLU A 244 -3.38 -6.57 -14.62
N VAL A 245 -3.66 -5.30 -14.33
CA VAL A 245 -4.15 -4.86 -13.02
C VAL A 245 -5.61 -5.23 -12.84
N SER A 246 -5.93 -6.01 -11.80
CA SER A 246 -7.31 -6.32 -11.44
C SER A 246 -7.97 -5.18 -10.68
N LEU A 247 -7.29 -4.65 -9.67
CA LEU A 247 -7.75 -3.50 -8.89
C LEU A 247 -6.58 -2.69 -8.32
N LEU A 248 -6.82 -1.43 -7.99
CA LEU A 248 -5.93 -0.65 -7.14
C LEU A 248 -6.59 -0.33 -5.80
N LEU A 249 -5.78 -0.21 -4.76
CA LEU A 249 -6.20 0.21 -3.43
C LEU A 249 -5.97 1.70 -3.25
N SER A 250 -6.98 2.38 -2.75
CA SER A 250 -6.88 3.77 -2.30
C SER A 250 -7.31 3.91 -0.85
N GLY A 251 -6.50 4.63 -0.05
CA GLY A 251 -6.85 5.04 1.29
C GLY A 251 -7.59 6.38 1.23
N MET A 252 -8.90 6.34 1.45
CA MET A 252 -9.79 7.49 1.34
C MET A 252 -10.31 7.88 2.72
N GLY A 253 -9.66 8.86 3.35
CA GLY A 253 -10.00 9.32 4.71
C GLY A 253 -11.03 10.47 4.74
N LYS A 254 -11.52 10.91 3.56
CA LYS A 254 -12.52 11.98 3.42
C LYS A 254 -13.51 11.62 2.32
N MET A 255 -14.76 12.07 2.46
CA MET A 255 -15.81 11.81 1.48
C MET A 255 -15.48 12.38 0.11
N GLU A 256 -14.88 13.57 0.04
CA GLU A 256 -14.49 14.19 -1.23
C GLU A 256 -13.46 13.34 -2.01
N GLN A 257 -12.53 12.69 -1.30
CA GLN A 257 -11.56 11.77 -1.91
C GLN A 257 -12.24 10.51 -2.44
N LEU A 258 -13.20 9.98 -1.69
CA LEU A 258 -13.96 8.81 -2.09
C LEU A 258 -14.80 9.10 -3.33
N GLU A 259 -15.56 10.20 -3.34
CA GLU A 259 -16.39 10.60 -4.48
C GLU A 259 -15.55 10.85 -5.74
N GLU A 260 -14.43 11.57 -5.63
CA GLU A 260 -13.52 11.78 -6.76
C GLU A 260 -13.04 10.43 -7.32
N ASN A 261 -12.57 9.52 -6.46
CA ASN A 261 -12.04 8.22 -6.90
C ASN A 261 -13.14 7.32 -7.48
N LEU A 262 -14.37 7.37 -6.96
CA LEU A 262 -15.52 6.63 -7.50
C LEU A 262 -15.87 7.09 -8.93
N VAL A 263 -15.90 8.41 -9.18
CA VAL A 263 -16.14 8.96 -10.51
C VAL A 263 -15.03 8.54 -11.49
N LEU A 264 -13.77 8.58 -11.07
CA LEU A 264 -12.64 8.15 -11.88
C LEU A 264 -12.69 6.64 -12.18
N ALA A 265 -13.02 5.82 -11.16
CA ALA A 265 -13.15 4.37 -11.33
C ALA A 265 -14.28 3.98 -12.30
N ASP A 266 -15.39 4.71 -12.28
CA ASP A 266 -16.53 4.48 -13.16
C ASP A 266 -16.16 4.75 -14.63
N ASN A 267 -15.30 5.72 -14.89
CA ASN A 267 -14.83 6.13 -16.21
C ASN A 267 -13.51 5.47 -16.64
N SER A 268 -12.91 4.62 -15.80
CA SER A 268 -11.62 3.98 -16.07
C SER A 268 -11.68 3.02 -17.27
N LYS A 269 -10.61 2.96 -18.07
CA LYS A 269 -10.48 2.05 -19.21
C LYS A 269 -9.06 1.54 -19.34
N VAL A 270 -8.91 0.29 -19.79
CA VAL A 270 -7.62 -0.24 -20.26
C VAL A 270 -7.24 0.48 -21.56
N GLY A 271 -5.95 0.83 -21.70
CA GLY A 271 -5.45 1.49 -22.90
C GLY A 271 -6.02 2.90 -23.13
N ILE A 272 -6.31 3.62 -22.03
CA ILE A 272 -6.91 4.97 -22.11
C ILE A 272 -5.91 6.03 -22.60
N PHE A 273 -4.61 5.80 -22.42
CA PHE A 273 -3.56 6.73 -22.83
C PHE A 273 -2.96 6.36 -24.18
N SER A 274 -2.72 7.37 -25.02
CA SER A 274 -1.94 7.23 -26.24
C SER A 274 -0.45 7.02 -25.94
N ASP A 275 0.32 6.55 -26.92
CA ASP A 275 1.78 6.39 -26.78
C ASP A 275 2.47 7.72 -26.43
N GLU A 276 1.98 8.85 -26.98
CA GLU A 276 2.49 10.18 -26.67
C GLU A 276 2.23 10.57 -25.20
N GLU A 277 1.06 10.23 -24.65
CA GLU A 277 0.73 10.45 -23.25
C GLU A 277 1.56 9.52 -22.34
N LEU A 278 1.83 8.28 -22.73
CA LEU A 278 2.71 7.36 -21.99
C LEU A 278 4.17 7.88 -21.92
N ILE A 279 4.67 8.52 -22.97
CA ILE A 279 5.98 9.20 -22.96
C ILE A 279 5.99 10.33 -21.92
N LYS A 280 4.88 11.07 -21.75
CA LYS A 280 4.79 12.11 -20.72
C LYS A 280 4.99 11.56 -19.31
N PHE A 281 4.43 10.40 -18.99
CA PHE A 281 4.67 9.73 -17.70
C PHE A 281 6.13 9.30 -17.52
N THR A 282 6.80 8.83 -18.58
CA THR A 282 8.24 8.53 -18.54
C THR A 282 9.06 9.78 -18.21
N ASN A 283 8.71 10.93 -18.80
CA ASN A 283 9.35 12.20 -18.51
C ASN A 283 9.06 12.64 -17.05
N ALA A 284 7.82 12.49 -16.58
CA ALA A 284 7.45 12.80 -15.20
C ALA A 284 8.25 11.97 -14.20
N LYS A 285 8.45 10.66 -14.47
CA LYS A 285 9.33 9.79 -13.68
C LYS A 285 10.77 10.31 -13.65
N ALA A 286 11.34 10.63 -14.80
CA ALA A 286 12.72 11.12 -14.89
C ALA A 286 12.93 12.45 -14.13
N VAL A 287 11.91 13.30 -14.06
CA VAL A 287 11.93 14.52 -13.21
C VAL A 287 11.80 14.14 -11.74
N ASN A 288 10.88 13.24 -11.38
CA ASN A 288 10.71 12.77 -10.01
C ASN A 288 12.00 12.17 -9.43
N ASP A 289 12.71 11.35 -10.20
CA ASP A 289 13.95 10.69 -9.76
C ASP A 289 15.06 11.71 -9.40
N LYS A 290 15.05 12.87 -10.07
CA LYS A 290 15.96 13.98 -9.73
C LYS A 290 15.53 14.75 -8.47
N LEU A 291 14.24 14.81 -8.18
CA LEU A 291 13.67 15.58 -7.08
C LEU A 291 13.53 14.78 -5.79
N SER A 292 13.31 13.48 -5.87
CA SER A 292 13.03 12.59 -4.72
C SER A 292 14.31 11.93 -4.22
N LEU A 293 15.12 12.67 -3.45
CA LEU A 293 16.41 12.18 -2.92
C LEU A 293 16.25 11.04 -1.92
N VAL A 294 15.15 11.02 -1.17
CA VAL A 294 14.77 9.93 -0.27
C VAL A 294 13.40 9.44 -0.67
N PRO A 295 13.23 8.16 -1.10
CA PRO A 295 11.97 7.63 -1.64
C PRO A 295 10.95 7.26 -0.56
N CYS A 296 10.74 8.12 0.43
CA CYS A 296 9.80 7.91 1.51
C CYS A 296 8.35 8.17 1.07
N THR A 297 7.45 7.20 1.26
CA THR A 297 6.01 7.29 0.92
C THR A 297 5.15 7.74 2.10
N LYS A 298 5.74 8.13 3.22
CA LYS A 298 5.02 8.50 4.47
C LYS A 298 4.02 7.45 4.94
N CYS A 299 4.35 6.17 4.78
CA CYS A 299 3.49 5.06 5.23
C CYS A 299 3.37 4.95 6.76
N MET A 300 4.20 5.66 7.53
CA MET A 300 4.23 5.73 8.99
C MET A 300 4.66 4.44 9.71
N TYR A 301 5.09 3.37 9.02
CA TYR A 301 5.51 2.10 9.66
C TYR A 301 6.72 2.25 10.59
N CYS A 302 7.57 3.26 10.36
CA CYS A 302 8.70 3.60 11.23
C CYS A 302 8.28 4.40 12.48
N GLN A 303 6.99 4.71 12.65
CA GLN A 303 6.44 5.45 13.78
C GLN A 303 5.58 4.55 14.70
N PRO A 304 5.52 4.84 16.01
CA PRO A 304 6.30 5.85 16.71
C PRO A 304 7.78 5.46 16.85
N CYS A 305 8.68 6.41 16.59
CA CYS A 305 10.10 6.22 16.87
C CYS A 305 10.33 6.25 18.40
N PRO A 306 11.03 5.28 19.02
CA PRO A 306 11.24 5.26 20.47
C PRO A 306 12.06 6.46 20.98
N ALA A 307 12.82 7.12 20.10
CA ALA A 307 13.57 8.32 20.40
C ALA A 307 12.88 9.63 19.95
N GLY A 308 11.61 9.55 19.49
CA GLY A 308 10.84 10.72 19.07
C GLY A 308 11.34 11.40 17.79
N VAL A 309 11.99 10.64 16.88
CA VAL A 309 12.41 11.19 15.57
C VAL A 309 11.24 11.10 14.60
N GLU A 310 10.83 12.22 14.05
CA GLU A 310 9.75 12.34 13.06
C GLU A 310 10.29 12.06 11.65
N ILE A 311 10.69 10.80 11.41
CA ILE A 311 11.43 10.36 10.22
C ILE A 311 10.74 10.76 8.90
N PRO A 312 9.43 10.50 8.69
CA PRO A 312 8.74 10.83 7.45
C PRO A 312 8.70 12.34 7.18
N GLU A 313 8.56 13.15 8.22
CA GLU A 313 8.52 14.62 8.11
C GLU A 313 9.90 15.18 7.75
N ILE A 314 10.95 14.65 8.37
CA ILE A 314 12.34 15.02 8.06
C ILE A 314 12.67 14.73 6.59
N PHE A 315 12.29 13.54 6.08
CA PHE A 315 12.53 13.17 4.70
C PHE A 315 11.72 14.01 3.71
N ALA A 316 10.46 14.32 4.05
CA ALA A 316 9.64 15.20 3.23
C ALA A 316 10.20 16.64 3.16
N ALA A 317 10.62 17.19 4.28
CA ALA A 317 11.27 18.50 4.33
C ALA A 317 12.59 18.49 3.55
N PHE A 318 13.42 17.45 3.72
CA PHE A 318 14.69 17.32 3.02
C PHE A 318 14.53 17.23 1.50
N ASN A 319 13.55 16.48 0.99
CA ASN A 319 13.31 16.39 -0.45
C ASN A 319 13.02 17.77 -1.09
N LYS A 320 12.56 18.76 -0.32
CA LYS A 320 12.40 20.14 -0.80
C LYS A 320 13.71 20.87 -1.11
N ILE A 321 14.87 20.32 -0.70
CA ILE A 321 16.18 20.91 -0.99
C ILE A 321 16.43 21.04 -2.51
N THR A 322 15.85 20.14 -3.31
CA THR A 322 15.95 20.17 -4.78
C THR A 322 15.17 21.32 -5.41
N GLN A 323 14.22 21.91 -4.69
CA GLN A 323 13.33 22.98 -5.17
C GLN A 323 13.81 24.37 -4.72
N GLY A 324 14.38 24.51 -3.53
CA GLY A 324 14.78 25.82 -2.97
C GLY A 324 16.04 25.79 -2.12
N GLY A 325 16.85 24.74 -2.25
CA GLY A 325 18.10 24.59 -1.51
C GLY A 325 17.90 24.46 0.01
N ARG A 326 19.00 24.60 0.75
CA ARG A 326 19.00 24.51 2.23
C ARG A 326 18.09 25.57 2.88
N ARG A 327 17.97 26.73 2.25
CA ARG A 327 17.14 27.83 2.76
C ARG A 327 15.68 27.37 2.89
N LEU A 328 15.10 26.80 1.83
CA LEU A 328 13.70 26.33 1.86
C LEU A 328 13.51 25.25 2.92
N VAL A 329 14.45 24.32 3.08
CA VAL A 329 14.35 23.28 4.11
C VAL A 329 14.37 23.89 5.51
N LYS A 330 15.24 24.87 5.77
CA LYS A 330 15.31 25.59 7.07
C LYS A 330 14.05 26.44 7.33
N GLU A 331 13.40 26.97 6.31
CA GLU A 331 12.11 27.66 6.44
C GLU A 331 10.98 26.69 6.83
N ILE A 332 10.98 25.48 6.26
CA ILE A 332 9.98 24.43 6.54
C ILE A 332 10.23 23.74 7.90
N MET A 333 11.49 23.46 8.22
CA MET A 333 11.91 22.74 9.43
C MET A 333 13.18 23.38 10.01
N PRO A 334 13.08 24.48 10.77
CA PRO A 334 14.22 25.22 11.31
C PRO A 334 15.12 24.36 12.20
N ASP A 335 14.54 23.40 12.91
CA ASP A 335 15.17 22.55 13.92
C ASP A 335 15.52 21.13 13.39
N ILE A 336 15.67 20.98 12.07
CA ILE A 336 15.91 19.67 11.42
C ILE A 336 17.11 18.92 12.01
N GLU A 337 18.21 19.62 12.32
CA GLU A 337 19.42 19.02 12.90
C GLU A 337 19.18 18.49 14.31
N ASP A 338 18.44 19.22 15.14
CA ASP A 338 18.07 18.81 16.50
C ASP A 338 17.14 17.60 16.49
N ARG A 339 16.17 17.59 15.57
CA ARG A 339 15.26 16.43 15.38
C ARG A 339 16.03 15.17 14.99
N ILE A 340 16.98 15.30 14.04
CA ILE A 340 17.83 14.18 13.62
C ILE A 340 18.73 13.70 14.75
N SER A 341 19.24 14.62 15.58
CA SER A 341 20.16 14.32 16.68
C SER A 341 19.56 13.43 17.77
N LYS A 342 18.24 13.33 17.85
CA LYS A 342 17.53 12.40 18.74
C LYS A 342 17.74 10.92 18.35
N CYS A 343 18.23 10.63 17.14
CA CYS A 343 18.36 9.26 16.65
C CYS A 343 19.42 8.47 17.43
N VAL A 344 18.98 7.42 18.13
CA VAL A 344 19.83 6.49 18.89
C VAL A 344 20.32 5.29 18.08
N LYS A 345 20.08 5.26 16.75
CA LYS A 345 20.53 4.23 15.81
C LYS A 345 20.08 2.81 16.17
N CYS A 346 18.89 2.63 16.76
CA CYS A 346 18.40 1.32 17.19
C CYS A 346 17.95 0.39 16.06
N GLY A 347 17.81 0.87 14.83
CA GLY A 347 17.47 0.07 13.64
C GLY A 347 16.00 -0.34 13.51
N LYS A 348 15.11 -0.06 14.48
CA LYS A 348 13.70 -0.47 14.40
C LYS A 348 12.98 0.07 13.17
N CYS A 349 13.23 1.32 12.82
CA CYS A 349 12.62 1.99 11.67
C CYS A 349 13.00 1.34 10.33
N GLU A 350 14.25 0.88 10.18
CA GLU A 350 14.73 0.21 8.96
C GLU A 350 14.10 -1.17 8.78
N LYS A 351 13.93 -1.92 9.88
CA LYS A 351 13.24 -3.24 9.86
C LYS A 351 11.78 -3.14 9.45
N MET A 352 11.14 -2.00 9.72
CA MET A 352 9.72 -1.78 9.41
C MET A 352 9.51 -1.06 8.08
N CYS A 353 10.56 -0.57 7.43
CA CYS A 353 10.44 0.27 6.25
C CYS A 353 10.13 -0.55 5.00
N PRO A 354 8.91 -0.46 4.40
CA PRO A 354 8.57 -1.19 3.19
C PRO A 354 9.30 -0.66 1.95
N GLN A 355 9.94 0.50 2.07
CA GLN A 355 10.77 1.09 1.01
C GLN A 355 12.25 0.73 1.15
N ASN A 356 12.63 -0.12 2.09
CA ASN A 356 14.01 -0.55 2.35
C ASN A 356 15.02 0.60 2.50
N ILE A 357 14.55 1.77 2.97
CA ILE A 357 15.38 2.96 3.14
C ILE A 357 16.38 2.71 4.28
N LYS A 358 17.67 2.95 4.02
CA LYS A 358 18.72 2.99 5.03
C LYS A 358 18.57 4.27 5.87
N ILE A 359 17.56 4.27 6.74
CA ILE A 359 17.07 5.46 7.44
C ILE A 359 18.16 6.13 8.27
N ILE A 360 18.97 5.33 9.00
CA ILE A 360 20.04 5.86 9.85
C ILE A 360 21.11 6.58 9.02
N GLU A 361 21.50 5.98 7.88
CA GLU A 361 22.48 6.59 6.96
C GLU A 361 21.92 7.85 6.31
N GLN A 362 20.64 7.81 5.88
CA GLN A 362 19.98 8.98 5.31
C GLN A 362 19.88 10.12 6.31
N LEU A 363 19.46 9.87 7.55
CA LEU A 363 19.40 10.87 8.60
C LEU A 363 20.79 11.50 8.86
N LYS A 364 21.84 10.67 8.90
CA LYS A 364 23.22 11.15 9.03
C LYS A 364 23.61 12.04 7.84
N SER A 365 23.42 11.58 6.62
CA SER A 365 23.72 12.34 5.40
C SER A 365 22.96 13.67 5.33
N ILE A 366 21.72 13.71 5.80
CA ILE A 366 20.92 14.93 5.89
C ILE A 366 21.56 15.89 6.90
N LYS A 367 21.88 15.40 8.12
CA LYS A 367 22.51 16.21 9.16
C LYS A 367 23.82 16.84 8.69
N ASP A 368 24.65 16.07 7.96
CA ASP A 368 25.95 16.56 7.45
C ASP A 368 25.81 17.67 6.38
N LYS A 369 24.59 17.88 5.86
CA LYS A 369 24.27 18.91 4.86
C LYS A 369 23.79 20.23 5.47
N PHE A 370 23.42 20.27 6.74
CA PHE A 370 22.89 21.44 7.44
C PHE A 370 23.81 21.94 8.54
#